data_e6c6e57ac5db47e219ee419c3c165e3c
#
_entry.id   e6c6e57ac5db47e219ee419c3c165e3c
#
_cell.length_a   1.000
_cell.length_b   1.000
_cell.length_c   1.000
_cell.angle_alpha   90.00
_cell.angle_beta   90.00
_cell.angle_gamma   90.00
#
_symmetry.space_group_name_H-M   'P 1'
#
loop_
_entity.id
_entity.type
_entity.pdbx_description
1 polymer ?
#
loop_
_entity_poly.entity_id
_entity_poly.type
_entity_poly.pdbx_seq_one_letter_code
_entity_poly.pdbx_strand_id
1 'polypeptide(L)'
;MGHVSHSQFVSYSECNLKWKLRYIDKLGTFTGNIHTLFGTAMHTTLQTYLTEMYGKSIVAAESLDLNGMLKTEMMKEFKIIKENQETLPCTQEEIVEFYQDGVAIIDHFRKHRGKYFMKKNYELVGIELPIFMKLQKNVNLSSYLDVVIRNKISGKITIIDLKTSTRSWTDFHKKNFYKKAQLLLYKKFYSEKFDVPLDKISVQFLILKRKIAKQSDFPISRLQKFEPANGKPSVNKTIKAFTEFREAIYDEDGNHKLNREYNASPGKACKFCEFYETEHCKWGKIL
;
A
#
# COMPACT_ATOMS: atom_id res chain seq x y z
N MET A 1 3.83 -12.11 21.11
CA MET A 1 4.79 -11.09 20.63
C MET A 1 3.99 -10.03 19.87
N GLY A 2 4.11 -8.77 20.30
CA GLY A 2 3.38 -7.65 19.70
C GLY A 2 3.87 -7.33 18.30
N HIS A 3 2.99 -6.80 17.48
CA HIS A 3 3.28 -6.45 16.09
C HIS A 3 2.60 -5.14 15.71
N VAL A 4 3.34 -4.26 15.06
CA VAL A 4 2.83 -3.01 14.50
C VAL A 4 3.12 -2.90 13.01
N SER A 5 2.20 -2.25 12.31
CA SER A 5 2.32 -1.95 10.88
C SER A 5 1.69 -0.59 10.56
N HIS A 6 1.96 -0.09 9.36
CA HIS A 6 1.29 1.12 8.88
C HIS A 6 -0.25 0.95 8.84
N SER A 7 -0.75 -0.22 8.44
CA SER A 7 -2.20 -0.49 8.39
C SER A 7 -2.85 -0.40 9.77
N GLN A 8 -2.17 -0.91 10.80
CA GLN A 8 -2.64 -0.77 12.18
C GLN A 8 -2.66 0.70 12.63
N PHE A 9 -1.60 1.45 12.29
CA PHE A 9 -1.51 2.88 12.61
C PHE A 9 -2.66 3.68 11.99
N VAL A 10 -2.98 3.42 10.72
CA VAL A 10 -4.15 4.03 10.04
C VAL A 10 -5.45 3.63 10.72
N SER A 11 -5.66 2.33 10.94
CA SER A 11 -6.90 1.81 11.56
C SER A 11 -7.14 2.42 12.95
N TYR A 12 -6.08 2.51 13.77
CA TYR A 12 -6.14 3.13 15.09
C TYR A 12 -6.50 4.61 15.01
N SER A 13 -5.91 5.33 14.04
CA SER A 13 -6.17 6.76 13.87
C SER A 13 -7.58 7.06 13.36
N GLU A 14 -8.17 6.15 12.58
CA GLU A 14 -9.56 6.26 12.12
C GLU A 14 -10.55 6.00 13.25
N CYS A 15 -10.34 4.93 14.01
CA CYS A 15 -11.21 4.53 15.11
C CYS A 15 -10.49 3.56 16.04
N ASN A 16 -10.28 3.97 17.30
CA ASN A 16 -9.60 3.14 18.30
C ASN A 16 -10.38 1.86 18.60
N LEU A 17 -11.72 1.93 18.66
CA LEU A 17 -12.57 0.76 18.85
C LEU A 17 -12.43 -0.23 17.70
N LYS A 18 -12.51 0.22 16.44
CA LYS A 18 -12.29 -0.63 15.25
C LYS A 18 -10.95 -1.35 15.33
N TRP A 19 -9.89 -0.61 15.71
CA TRP A 19 -8.57 -1.19 15.86
C TRP A 19 -8.55 -2.27 16.95
N LYS A 20 -9.15 -2.02 18.14
CA LYS A 20 -9.24 -2.99 19.24
C LYS A 20 -9.96 -4.26 18.79
N LEU A 21 -11.16 -4.11 18.24
CA LEU A 21 -11.99 -5.25 17.78
C LEU A 21 -11.24 -6.11 16.76
N ARG A 22 -10.49 -5.49 15.84
CA ARG A 22 -9.75 -6.21 14.80
C ARG A 22 -8.46 -6.86 15.29
N TYR A 23 -7.67 -6.18 16.11
CA TYR A 23 -6.30 -6.61 16.42
C TYR A 23 -6.11 -7.19 17.83
N ILE A 24 -6.94 -6.80 18.79
CA ILE A 24 -6.94 -7.38 20.13
C ILE A 24 -7.97 -8.51 20.22
N ASP A 25 -9.22 -8.20 19.94
CA ASP A 25 -10.35 -9.12 20.08
C ASP A 25 -10.42 -10.11 18.91
N LYS A 26 -9.70 -9.82 17.80
CA LYS A 26 -9.60 -10.68 16.60
C LYS A 26 -10.97 -10.98 15.94
N LEU A 27 -11.91 -10.06 16.06
CA LEU A 27 -13.25 -10.19 15.49
C LEU A 27 -13.32 -9.73 14.03
N GLY A 28 -12.26 -9.08 13.52
CA GLY A 28 -12.22 -8.61 12.15
C GLY A 28 -12.10 -9.78 11.16
N THR A 29 -13.02 -9.85 10.24
CA THR A 29 -12.92 -10.73 9.08
C THR A 29 -12.38 -9.93 7.90
N PHE A 30 -11.35 -10.45 7.24
CA PHE A 30 -10.89 -9.87 5.99
C PHE A 30 -11.90 -10.20 4.90
N THR A 31 -12.60 -9.18 4.42
CA THR A 31 -13.47 -9.31 3.24
C THR A 31 -12.76 -8.70 2.03
N GLY A 32 -12.31 -9.56 1.13
CA GLY A 32 -11.75 -9.14 -0.14
C GLY A 32 -12.86 -8.68 -1.10
N ASN A 33 -12.52 -7.74 -1.96
CA ASN A 33 -13.40 -7.23 -3.02
C ASN A 33 -12.62 -7.04 -4.31
N ILE A 34 -13.31 -6.64 -5.38
CA ILE A 34 -12.69 -6.44 -6.70
C ILE A 34 -11.48 -5.47 -6.66
N HIS A 35 -11.49 -4.47 -5.78
CA HIS A 35 -10.37 -3.52 -5.69
C HIS A 35 -9.13 -4.14 -5.06
N THR A 36 -9.29 -4.96 -4.01
CA THR A 36 -8.18 -5.68 -3.38
C THR A 36 -7.61 -6.73 -4.33
N LEU A 37 -8.48 -7.54 -4.94
CA LEU A 37 -8.12 -8.52 -5.96
C LEU A 37 -7.31 -7.90 -7.10
N PHE A 38 -7.84 -6.86 -7.71
CA PHE A 38 -7.18 -6.17 -8.81
C PHE A 38 -5.86 -5.52 -8.39
N GLY A 39 -5.83 -4.93 -7.17
CA GLY A 39 -4.61 -4.32 -6.62
C GLY A 39 -3.47 -5.33 -6.54
N THR A 40 -3.71 -6.47 -5.90
CA THR A 40 -2.73 -7.56 -5.76
C THR A 40 -2.25 -8.06 -7.13
N ALA A 41 -3.18 -8.36 -8.03
CA ALA A 41 -2.84 -8.86 -9.36
C ALA A 41 -2.00 -7.85 -10.19
N MET A 42 -2.34 -6.57 -10.13
CA MET A 42 -1.55 -5.52 -10.80
C MET A 42 -0.16 -5.36 -10.20
N HIS A 43 -0.01 -5.42 -8.86
CA HIS A 43 1.29 -5.38 -8.20
C HIS A 43 2.15 -6.54 -8.69
N THR A 44 1.67 -7.78 -8.58
CA THR A 44 2.40 -8.98 -9.02
C THR A 44 2.83 -8.88 -10.49
N THR A 45 1.93 -8.45 -11.38
CA THR A 45 2.21 -8.34 -12.81
C THR A 45 3.31 -7.32 -13.09
N LEU A 46 3.24 -6.11 -12.52
CA LEU A 46 4.25 -5.07 -12.75
C LEU A 46 5.58 -5.37 -12.05
N GLN A 47 5.54 -5.96 -10.87
CA GLN A 47 6.72 -6.39 -10.13
C GLN A 47 7.50 -7.48 -10.88
N THR A 48 6.79 -8.42 -11.52
CA THR A 48 7.41 -9.44 -12.37
C THR A 48 8.07 -8.80 -13.60
N TYR A 49 7.40 -7.85 -14.26
CA TYR A 49 8.01 -7.10 -15.36
C TYR A 49 9.30 -6.39 -14.92
N LEU A 50 9.27 -5.71 -13.77
CA LEU A 50 10.45 -4.99 -13.25
C LEU A 50 11.58 -5.93 -12.86
N THR A 51 11.27 -7.07 -12.27
CA THR A 51 12.25 -8.12 -11.96
C THR A 51 12.95 -8.60 -13.22
N GLU A 52 12.21 -8.92 -14.26
CA GLU A 52 12.76 -9.37 -15.53
C GLU A 52 13.58 -8.26 -16.23
N MET A 53 13.05 -7.03 -16.23
CA MET A 53 13.72 -5.88 -16.84
C MET A 53 15.08 -5.60 -16.19
N TYR A 54 15.13 -5.53 -14.86
CA TYR A 54 16.36 -5.22 -14.14
C TYR A 54 17.31 -6.41 -14.08
N GLY A 55 16.78 -7.62 -13.89
CA GLY A 55 17.57 -8.85 -13.80
C GLY A 55 18.18 -9.27 -15.12
N LYS A 56 17.44 -9.17 -16.20
CA LYS A 56 17.90 -9.58 -17.54
C LYS A 56 18.00 -8.38 -18.48
N SER A 57 16.91 -8.05 -19.18
CA SER A 57 16.89 -6.98 -20.17
C SER A 57 15.50 -6.38 -20.35
N ILE A 58 15.45 -5.21 -20.99
CA ILE A 58 14.19 -4.60 -21.42
C ILE A 58 13.47 -5.52 -22.42
N VAL A 59 14.22 -6.11 -23.35
CA VAL A 59 13.70 -7.03 -24.37
C VAL A 59 13.04 -8.24 -23.71
N ALA A 60 13.70 -8.85 -22.72
CA ALA A 60 13.15 -9.96 -21.96
C ALA A 60 11.87 -9.59 -21.23
N ALA A 61 11.81 -8.40 -20.61
CA ALA A 61 10.59 -7.94 -19.94
C ALA A 61 9.44 -7.64 -20.94
N GLU A 62 9.75 -7.08 -22.12
CA GLU A 62 8.76 -6.80 -23.17
C GLU A 62 8.21 -8.08 -23.81
N SER A 63 8.95 -9.20 -23.76
CA SER A 63 8.46 -10.50 -24.27
C SER A 63 7.49 -11.22 -23.33
N LEU A 64 7.30 -10.73 -22.10
CA LEU A 64 6.34 -11.32 -21.17
C LEU A 64 4.89 -11.09 -21.63
N ASP A 65 4.08 -12.14 -21.53
CA ASP A 65 2.61 -12.00 -21.67
C ASP A 65 2.00 -11.45 -20.38
N LEU A 66 2.15 -10.14 -20.19
CA LEU A 66 1.63 -9.46 -18.99
C LEU A 66 0.09 -9.50 -18.91
N ASN A 67 -0.60 -9.58 -20.04
CA ASN A 67 -2.05 -9.63 -20.06
C ASN A 67 -2.54 -11.01 -19.58
N GLY A 68 -1.92 -12.08 -20.04
CA GLY A 68 -2.16 -13.43 -19.55
C GLY A 68 -1.81 -13.58 -18.07
N MET A 69 -0.69 -12.98 -17.64
CA MET A 69 -0.29 -12.96 -16.22
C MET A 69 -1.32 -12.24 -15.35
N LEU A 70 -1.76 -11.04 -15.76
CA LEU A 70 -2.80 -10.30 -15.04
C LEU A 70 -4.08 -11.13 -14.89
N LYS A 71 -4.53 -11.77 -15.98
CA LYS A 71 -5.70 -12.63 -15.94
C LYS A 71 -5.52 -13.79 -14.94
N THR A 72 -4.37 -14.44 -14.97
CA THR A 72 -4.05 -15.56 -14.08
C THR A 72 -4.02 -15.12 -12.61
N GLU A 73 -3.36 -14.02 -12.30
CA GLU A 73 -3.30 -13.48 -10.93
C GLU A 73 -4.68 -13.01 -10.44
N MET A 74 -5.48 -12.36 -11.28
CA MET A 74 -6.85 -11.97 -10.91
C MET A 74 -7.71 -13.21 -10.58
N MET A 75 -7.60 -14.29 -11.34
CA MET A 75 -8.37 -15.51 -11.09
C MET A 75 -7.87 -16.26 -9.85
N LYS A 76 -6.58 -16.23 -9.59
CA LYS A 76 -5.97 -16.77 -8.37
C LYS A 76 -6.48 -16.03 -7.12
N GLU A 77 -6.41 -14.70 -7.12
CA GLU A 77 -6.91 -13.87 -6.02
C GLU A 77 -8.42 -14.04 -5.81
N PHE A 78 -9.18 -14.16 -6.90
CA PHE A 78 -10.63 -14.45 -6.83
C PHE A 78 -10.90 -15.75 -6.07
N LYS A 79 -10.16 -16.81 -6.37
CA LYS A 79 -10.30 -18.11 -5.68
C LYS A 79 -9.96 -17.99 -4.20
N ILE A 80 -8.82 -17.36 -3.87
CA ILE A 80 -8.38 -17.15 -2.49
C ILE A 80 -9.45 -16.40 -1.68
N ILE A 81 -9.99 -15.31 -2.24
CA ILE A 81 -11.01 -14.52 -1.54
C ILE A 81 -12.29 -15.34 -1.38
N LYS A 82 -12.74 -16.02 -2.44
CA LYS A 82 -13.95 -16.86 -2.41
C LYS A 82 -13.86 -17.99 -1.37
N GLU A 83 -12.68 -18.56 -1.17
CA GLU A 83 -12.48 -19.64 -0.19
C GLU A 83 -12.47 -19.12 1.26
N ASN A 84 -12.20 -17.83 1.47
CA ASN A 84 -12.10 -17.23 2.79
C ASN A 84 -13.32 -16.38 3.21
N GLN A 85 -14.34 -16.27 2.36
CA GLN A 85 -15.57 -15.51 2.66
C GLN A 85 -16.79 -16.13 1.97
N GLU A 86 -17.97 -15.93 2.58
CA GLU A 86 -19.24 -16.46 2.04
C GLU A 86 -19.72 -15.72 0.79
N THR A 87 -19.43 -14.42 0.70
CA THR A 87 -19.87 -13.57 -0.41
C THR A 87 -18.85 -13.53 -1.53
N LEU A 88 -19.30 -13.46 -2.78
CA LEU A 88 -18.40 -13.28 -3.92
C LEU A 88 -17.72 -11.91 -3.84
N PRO A 89 -16.40 -11.81 -4.18
CA PRO A 89 -15.67 -10.56 -4.15
C PRO A 89 -16.13 -9.56 -5.21
N CYS A 90 -16.78 -10.04 -6.27
CA CYS A 90 -17.24 -9.23 -7.40
C CYS A 90 -18.16 -10.03 -8.33
N THR A 91 -18.84 -9.31 -9.25
CA THR A 91 -19.58 -9.90 -10.35
C THR A 91 -18.67 -10.27 -11.52
N GLN A 92 -19.20 -11.03 -12.49
CA GLN A 92 -18.47 -11.37 -13.71
C GLN A 92 -18.18 -10.12 -14.57
N GLU A 93 -19.12 -9.21 -14.65
CA GLU A 93 -18.98 -7.94 -15.39
C GLU A 93 -17.88 -7.07 -14.78
N GLU A 94 -17.83 -6.96 -13.46
CA GLU A 94 -16.79 -6.23 -12.76
C GLU A 94 -15.39 -6.80 -13.03
N ILE A 95 -15.24 -8.13 -13.00
CA ILE A 95 -13.94 -8.77 -13.26
C ILE A 95 -13.46 -8.47 -14.69
N VAL A 96 -14.37 -8.52 -15.67
CA VAL A 96 -14.06 -8.21 -17.07
C VAL A 96 -13.68 -6.74 -17.21
N GLU A 97 -14.44 -5.82 -16.60
CA GLU A 97 -14.14 -4.38 -16.64
C GLU A 97 -12.76 -4.08 -16.05
N PHE A 98 -12.46 -4.63 -14.86
CA PHE A 98 -11.19 -4.40 -14.18
C PHE A 98 -10.02 -5.01 -14.94
N TYR A 99 -10.19 -6.19 -15.57
CA TYR A 99 -9.18 -6.76 -16.44
C TYR A 99 -8.88 -5.86 -17.63
N GLN A 100 -9.89 -5.33 -18.32
CA GLN A 100 -9.71 -4.41 -19.45
C GLN A 100 -9.00 -3.12 -19.02
N ASP A 101 -9.36 -2.56 -17.86
CA ASP A 101 -8.67 -1.43 -17.26
C ASP A 101 -7.20 -1.75 -16.99
N GLY A 102 -6.91 -2.96 -16.49
CA GLY A 102 -5.56 -3.43 -16.21
C GLY A 102 -4.70 -3.56 -17.47
N VAL A 103 -5.25 -4.17 -18.52
CA VAL A 103 -4.59 -4.23 -19.84
C VAL A 103 -4.22 -2.84 -20.33
N ALA A 104 -5.16 -1.89 -20.26
CA ALA A 104 -4.90 -0.51 -20.68
C ALA A 104 -3.85 0.22 -19.80
N ILE A 105 -3.72 -0.13 -18.50
CA ILE A 105 -2.65 0.36 -17.63
C ILE A 105 -1.31 -0.23 -18.07
N ILE A 106 -1.26 -1.54 -18.32
CA ILE A 106 -0.04 -2.26 -18.75
C ILE A 106 0.49 -1.69 -20.07
N ASP A 107 -0.39 -1.50 -21.06
CA ASP A 107 -0.01 -0.92 -22.35
C ASP A 107 0.55 0.50 -22.20
N HIS A 108 -0.11 1.31 -21.36
CA HIS A 108 0.37 2.66 -21.06
C HIS A 108 1.72 2.63 -20.32
N PHE A 109 1.88 1.70 -19.37
CA PHE A 109 3.12 1.51 -18.62
C PHE A 109 4.26 1.13 -19.56
N ARG A 110 4.11 0.11 -20.40
CA ARG A 110 5.13 -0.31 -21.39
C ARG A 110 5.57 0.86 -22.26
N LYS A 111 4.62 1.57 -22.84
CA LYS A 111 4.86 2.71 -23.72
C LYS A 111 5.61 3.86 -23.06
N HIS A 112 5.40 4.06 -21.74
CA HIS A 112 5.96 5.21 -21.01
C HIS A 112 6.91 4.79 -19.88
N ARG A 113 7.31 3.51 -19.81
CA ARG A 113 8.15 2.95 -18.74
C ARG A 113 9.36 3.82 -18.41
N GLY A 114 10.07 4.31 -19.41
CA GLY A 114 11.29 5.12 -19.24
C GLY A 114 11.09 6.41 -18.43
N LYS A 115 9.84 6.89 -18.28
CA LYS A 115 9.52 8.04 -17.41
C LYS A 115 9.50 7.68 -15.93
N TYR A 116 9.33 6.40 -15.59
CA TYR A 116 9.14 5.91 -14.23
C TYR A 116 10.26 4.97 -13.79
N PHE A 117 10.72 4.11 -14.69
CA PHE A 117 11.72 3.07 -14.44
C PHE A 117 12.76 3.06 -15.56
N MET A 118 13.92 3.64 -15.28
CA MET A 118 15.07 3.58 -16.19
C MET A 118 15.94 2.41 -15.81
N LYS A 119 16.37 1.61 -16.79
CA LYS A 119 17.33 0.53 -16.57
C LYS A 119 18.77 1.05 -16.54
N LYS A 120 19.11 2.00 -17.42
CA LYS A 120 20.45 2.58 -17.49
C LYS A 120 20.81 3.24 -16.17
N ASN A 121 21.91 2.85 -15.57
CA ASN A 121 22.43 3.34 -14.29
C ASN A 121 21.55 3.05 -13.06
N TYR A 122 20.54 2.19 -13.20
CA TYR A 122 19.71 1.74 -12.08
C TYR A 122 19.74 0.23 -11.94
N GLU A 123 19.55 -0.24 -10.73
CA GLU A 123 19.37 -1.64 -10.40
C GLU A 123 18.17 -1.81 -9.46
N LEU A 124 17.59 -2.99 -9.48
CA LEU A 124 16.55 -3.39 -8.55
C LEU A 124 17.22 -3.89 -7.26
N VAL A 125 16.90 -3.24 -6.15
CA VAL A 125 17.35 -3.68 -4.81
C VAL A 125 16.41 -4.77 -4.29
N GLY A 126 15.12 -4.64 -4.55
CA GLY A 126 14.14 -5.65 -4.17
C GLY A 126 12.72 -5.32 -4.61
N ILE A 127 11.94 -6.39 -4.69
CA ILE A 127 10.46 -6.41 -4.81
C ILE A 127 9.94 -7.00 -3.52
N GLU A 128 8.84 -6.45 -2.99
CA GLU A 128 8.28 -6.85 -1.69
C GLU A 128 9.37 -6.98 -0.63
N LEU A 129 10.29 -5.98 -0.61
CA LEU A 129 11.47 -6.03 0.24
C LEU A 129 11.05 -5.99 1.72
N PRO A 130 11.31 -7.04 2.51
CA PRO A 130 10.82 -7.10 3.88
C PRO A 130 11.63 -6.19 4.81
N ILE A 131 10.92 -5.41 5.60
CA ILE A 131 11.45 -4.63 6.70
C ILE A 131 10.88 -5.20 8.00
N PHE A 132 11.69 -6.01 8.68
CA PHE A 132 11.38 -6.52 10.02
C PHE A 132 12.36 -5.92 11.00
N MET A 133 11.85 -5.26 12.02
CA MET A 133 12.66 -4.57 13.04
C MET A 133 12.02 -4.71 14.41
N LYS A 134 12.87 -4.90 15.43
CA LYS A 134 12.44 -4.82 16.82
C LYS A 134 12.36 -3.34 17.21
N LEU A 135 11.18 -2.88 17.63
CA LEU A 135 10.96 -1.49 18.06
C LEU A 135 11.08 -1.31 19.57
N GLN A 136 10.69 -2.33 20.33
CA GLN A 136 10.85 -2.41 21.78
C GLN A 136 10.81 -3.88 22.24
N LYS A 137 10.91 -4.15 23.56
CA LYS A 137 10.73 -5.48 24.10
C LYS A 137 9.41 -6.09 23.61
N ASN A 138 9.49 -7.26 23.00
CA ASN A 138 8.34 -8.03 22.48
C ASN A 138 7.44 -7.32 21.45
N VAL A 139 7.87 -6.20 20.85
CA VAL A 139 7.12 -5.51 19.77
C VAL A 139 7.98 -5.38 18.53
N ASN A 140 7.50 -5.94 17.43
CA ASN A 140 8.16 -5.89 16.14
C ASN A 140 7.35 -5.05 15.14
N LEU A 141 8.08 -4.37 14.26
CA LEU A 141 7.54 -3.83 13.01
C LEU A 141 7.65 -4.89 11.93
N SER A 142 6.63 -5.01 11.08
CA SER A 142 6.78 -5.65 9.78
C SER A 142 6.15 -4.79 8.68
N SER A 143 6.87 -4.68 7.58
CA SER A 143 6.45 -3.97 6.37
C SER A 143 7.10 -4.62 5.17
N TYR A 144 6.48 -4.46 4.01
CA TYR A 144 7.03 -4.85 2.72
C TYR A 144 7.05 -3.63 1.81
N LEU A 145 8.17 -3.41 1.14
CA LEU A 145 8.35 -2.31 0.21
C LEU A 145 8.15 -2.84 -1.21
N ASP A 146 7.13 -2.33 -1.90
CA ASP A 146 6.70 -2.88 -3.21
C ASP A 146 7.84 -2.93 -4.23
N VAL A 147 8.58 -1.82 -4.39
CA VAL A 147 9.71 -1.71 -5.31
C VAL A 147 10.79 -0.81 -4.72
N VAL A 148 12.02 -1.31 -4.67
CA VAL A 148 13.19 -0.52 -4.26
C VAL A 148 14.24 -0.57 -5.36
N ILE A 149 14.64 0.59 -5.87
CA ILE A 149 15.68 0.73 -6.88
C ILE A 149 16.84 1.61 -6.36
N ARG A 150 18.04 1.36 -6.87
CA ARG A 150 19.24 2.13 -6.56
C ARG A 150 19.84 2.71 -7.84
N ASN A 151 20.18 3.98 -7.79
CA ASN A 151 21.03 4.59 -8.81
C ASN A 151 22.50 4.19 -8.56
N LYS A 152 23.12 3.50 -9.50
CA LYS A 152 24.47 2.95 -9.35
C LYS A 152 25.58 4.01 -9.32
N ILE A 153 25.30 5.21 -9.83
CA ILE A 153 26.28 6.31 -9.87
C ILE A 153 26.24 7.08 -8.57
N SER A 154 25.06 7.51 -8.13
CA SER A 154 24.90 8.38 -6.95
C SER A 154 24.68 7.59 -5.65
N GLY A 155 24.43 6.30 -5.72
CA GLY A 155 24.04 5.46 -4.59
C GLY A 155 22.62 5.75 -4.06
N LYS A 156 21.88 6.69 -4.69
CA LYS A 156 20.57 7.10 -4.22
C LYS A 156 19.53 5.98 -4.34
N ILE A 157 18.84 5.72 -3.24
CA ILE A 157 17.73 4.76 -3.18
C ILE A 157 16.42 5.47 -3.53
N THR A 158 15.55 4.78 -4.26
CA THR A 158 14.16 5.22 -4.46
C THR A 158 13.23 4.08 -4.06
N ILE A 159 12.40 4.34 -3.06
CA ILE A 159 11.33 3.44 -2.61
C ILE A 159 10.05 3.87 -3.32
N ILE A 160 9.42 2.94 -4.02
CA ILE A 160 8.22 3.18 -4.82
C ILE A 160 7.13 2.28 -4.29
N ASP A 161 6.02 2.89 -3.90
CA ASP A 161 4.82 2.16 -3.47
C ASP A 161 3.77 2.28 -4.60
N LEU A 162 3.33 1.15 -5.09
CA LEU A 162 2.34 1.04 -6.15
C LEU A 162 0.94 1.17 -5.54
N LYS A 163 0.08 1.96 -6.17
CA LYS A 163 -1.32 2.11 -5.74
C LYS A 163 -2.25 2.03 -6.93
N THR A 164 -3.19 1.10 -6.90
CA THR A 164 -4.32 1.12 -7.83
C THR A 164 -5.37 2.14 -7.36
N SER A 165 -5.94 2.86 -8.29
CA SER A 165 -6.97 3.86 -8.00
C SER A 165 -7.93 4.00 -9.18
N THR A 166 -9.19 4.29 -8.91
CA THR A 166 -10.15 4.56 -9.99
C THR A 166 -9.72 5.79 -10.80
N ARG A 167 -9.27 6.86 -10.13
CA ARG A 167 -8.87 8.12 -10.77
C ARG A 167 -7.57 8.65 -10.17
N SER A 168 -7.10 9.79 -10.64
CA SER A 168 -5.96 10.50 -10.07
C SER A 168 -6.17 10.84 -8.59
N TRP A 169 -5.12 10.76 -7.81
CA TRP A 169 -5.12 11.34 -6.48
C TRP A 169 -5.22 12.85 -6.56
N THR A 170 -6.28 13.39 -5.96
CA THR A 170 -6.49 14.82 -5.80
C THR A 170 -5.69 15.35 -4.61
N ASP A 171 -5.72 16.66 -4.39
CA ASP A 171 -5.09 17.28 -3.23
C ASP A 171 -5.61 16.73 -1.90
N PHE A 172 -6.87 16.35 -1.83
CA PHE A 172 -7.43 15.67 -0.65
C PHE A 172 -6.65 14.40 -0.29
N HIS A 173 -6.37 13.54 -1.28
CA HIS A 173 -5.57 12.33 -1.07
C HIS A 173 -4.12 12.65 -0.73
N LYS A 174 -3.52 13.60 -1.46
CA LYS A 174 -2.11 13.99 -1.31
C LYS A 174 -1.81 14.71 0.00
N LYS A 175 -2.79 15.45 0.56
CA LYS A 175 -2.67 16.13 1.86
C LYS A 175 -2.90 15.19 3.05
N ASN A 176 -3.51 14.02 2.87
CA ASN A 176 -3.77 13.08 3.94
C ASN A 176 -2.47 12.64 4.62
N PHE A 177 -2.37 12.90 5.92
CA PHE A 177 -1.18 12.60 6.72
C PHE A 177 -0.88 11.10 6.74
N TYR A 178 -1.86 10.28 7.04
CA TYR A 178 -1.68 8.84 7.21
C TYR A 178 -1.33 8.12 5.91
N LYS A 179 -1.84 8.58 4.77
CA LYS A 179 -1.40 8.06 3.47
C LYS A 179 0.09 8.34 3.23
N LYS A 180 0.53 9.56 3.49
CA LYS A 180 1.95 9.93 3.34
C LYS A 180 2.84 9.22 4.35
N ALA A 181 2.33 8.96 5.55
CA ALA A 181 3.05 8.30 6.62
C ALA A 181 3.61 6.94 6.18
N GLN A 182 2.93 6.20 5.32
CA GLN A 182 3.43 4.92 4.80
C GLN A 182 4.84 5.05 4.22
N LEU A 183 5.03 5.95 3.28
CA LEU A 183 6.33 6.16 2.64
C LEU A 183 7.38 6.76 3.58
N LEU A 184 6.96 7.60 4.52
CA LEU A 184 7.89 8.22 5.48
C LEU A 184 8.38 7.19 6.52
N LEU A 185 7.52 6.27 6.94
CA LEU A 185 7.90 5.10 7.74
C LEU A 185 8.85 4.18 6.96
N TYR A 186 8.54 3.87 5.70
CA TYR A 186 9.43 3.09 4.84
C TYR A 186 10.80 3.72 4.71
N LYS A 187 10.86 5.03 4.47
CA LYS A 187 12.13 5.78 4.39
C LYS A 187 12.94 5.66 5.68
N LYS A 188 12.31 5.88 6.83
CA LYS A 188 12.97 5.82 8.15
C LYS A 188 13.48 4.42 8.45
N PHE A 189 12.62 3.41 8.32
CA PHE A 189 13.00 2.04 8.66
C PHE A 189 13.96 1.42 7.67
N TYR A 190 13.89 1.79 6.39
CA TYR A 190 14.91 1.42 5.41
C TYR A 190 16.28 2.02 5.80
N SER A 191 16.29 3.32 6.13
CA SER A 191 17.52 4.01 6.58
C SER A 191 18.17 3.29 7.78
N GLU A 192 17.39 2.93 8.79
CA GLU A 192 17.89 2.26 9.99
C GLU A 192 18.34 0.82 9.73
N LYS A 193 17.56 0.07 8.94
CA LYS A 193 17.84 -1.35 8.68
C LYS A 193 19.08 -1.56 7.83
N PHE A 194 19.32 -0.67 6.85
CA PHE A 194 20.39 -0.82 5.86
C PHE A 194 21.52 0.21 6.01
N ASP A 195 21.48 1.00 7.07
CA ASP A 195 22.45 2.07 7.37
C ASP A 195 22.65 3.05 6.19
N VAL A 196 21.55 3.44 5.56
CA VAL A 196 21.56 4.41 4.45
C VAL A 196 21.08 5.77 4.96
N PRO A 197 21.86 6.87 4.75
CA PRO A 197 21.46 8.21 5.16
C PRO A 197 20.12 8.63 4.56
N LEU A 198 19.26 9.30 5.35
CA LEU A 198 17.92 9.71 4.93
C LEU A 198 17.91 10.60 3.68
N ASP A 199 18.91 11.42 3.47
CA ASP A 199 19.06 12.28 2.29
C ASP A 199 19.39 11.50 1.01
N LYS A 200 19.90 10.27 1.14
CA LYS A 200 20.14 9.34 0.05
C LYS A 200 18.90 8.51 -0.32
N ILE A 201 17.80 8.67 0.39
CA ILE A 201 16.55 7.93 0.14
C ILE A 201 15.47 8.87 -0.34
N SER A 202 14.91 8.63 -1.51
CA SER A 202 13.64 9.24 -1.98
C SER A 202 12.51 8.23 -1.93
N VAL A 203 11.30 8.73 -1.79
CA VAL A 203 10.09 7.93 -1.69
C VAL A 203 9.00 8.49 -2.57
N GLN A 204 8.25 7.63 -3.25
CA GLN A 204 7.17 8.05 -4.14
C GLN A 204 6.06 7.01 -4.22
N PHE A 205 4.84 7.49 -4.43
CA PHE A 205 3.75 6.67 -4.91
C PHE A 205 3.73 6.65 -6.43
N LEU A 206 3.44 5.51 -7.01
CA LEU A 206 3.06 5.36 -8.41
C LEU A 206 1.62 4.89 -8.47
N ILE A 207 0.73 5.81 -8.82
CA ILE A 207 -0.72 5.58 -8.85
C ILE A 207 -1.11 5.09 -10.24
N LEU A 208 -1.66 3.87 -10.32
CA LEU A 208 -2.16 3.18 -11.49
C LEU A 208 -3.66 3.51 -11.62
N LYS A 209 -4.03 4.32 -12.61
CA LYS A 209 -5.40 4.83 -12.76
C LYS A 209 -6.21 3.95 -13.70
N ARG A 210 -7.28 3.35 -13.20
CA ARG A 210 -8.19 2.53 -14.01
C ARG A 210 -8.96 3.38 -15.02
N LYS A 211 -9.53 4.50 -14.56
CA LYS A 211 -10.34 5.39 -15.40
C LYS A 211 -9.61 6.69 -15.68
N ILE A 212 -9.71 7.13 -16.91
CA ILE A 212 -9.25 8.44 -17.36
C ILE A 212 -10.48 9.24 -17.85
N ALA A 213 -10.38 10.57 -17.84
CA ALA A 213 -11.45 11.40 -18.39
C ALA A 213 -11.63 11.09 -19.90
N LYS A 214 -12.88 10.91 -20.33
CA LYS A 214 -13.20 10.61 -21.73
C LYS A 214 -12.99 11.80 -22.67
N GLN A 215 -13.11 13.02 -22.14
CA GLN A 215 -12.94 14.27 -22.88
C GLN A 215 -11.73 15.01 -22.34
N SER A 216 -10.68 15.07 -23.11
CA SER A 216 -9.50 15.89 -22.83
C SER A 216 -8.78 16.13 -24.15
N ASP A 217 -8.50 17.39 -24.43
CA ASP A 217 -7.68 17.82 -25.57
C ASP A 217 -6.20 17.45 -25.40
N PHE A 218 -5.83 16.96 -24.21
CA PHE A 218 -4.46 16.57 -23.88
C PHE A 218 -4.36 15.08 -23.60
N PRO A 219 -3.22 14.43 -23.94
CA PRO A 219 -2.95 13.05 -23.60
C PRO A 219 -2.97 12.84 -22.08
N ILE A 220 -3.90 12.03 -21.58
CA ILE A 220 -4.01 11.74 -20.15
C ILE A 220 -3.19 10.50 -19.82
N SER A 221 -2.21 10.65 -18.92
CA SER A 221 -1.45 9.51 -18.41
C SER A 221 -2.33 8.62 -17.51
N ARG A 222 -2.23 7.30 -17.69
CA ARG A 222 -2.78 6.33 -16.72
C ARG A 222 -1.92 6.16 -15.47
N LEU A 223 -0.75 6.77 -15.44
CA LEU A 223 0.16 6.72 -14.30
C LEU A 223 0.30 8.13 -13.70
N GLN A 224 0.27 8.21 -12.37
CA GLN A 224 0.52 9.45 -11.64
C GLN A 224 1.61 9.20 -10.61
N LYS A 225 2.71 9.94 -10.71
CA LYS A 225 3.74 9.98 -9.70
C LYS A 225 3.38 11.03 -8.65
N PHE A 226 3.54 10.67 -7.38
CA PHE A 226 3.41 11.60 -6.25
C PHE A 226 4.53 11.38 -5.25
N GLU A 227 5.32 12.42 -5.03
CA GLU A 227 6.37 12.46 -4.01
C GLU A 227 5.89 13.35 -2.86
N PRO A 228 5.65 12.79 -1.66
CA PRO A 228 5.34 13.63 -0.51
C PRO A 228 6.60 14.38 -0.03
N ALA A 229 6.40 15.50 0.66
CA ALA A 229 7.49 16.14 1.40
C ALA A 229 8.10 15.10 2.37
N ASN A 230 9.39 14.80 2.17
CA ASN A 230 10.07 13.68 2.84
C ASN A 230 11.42 14.08 3.48
N GLY A 231 11.60 15.37 3.77
CA GLY A 231 12.72 15.87 4.55
C GLY A 231 12.63 15.49 6.04
N LYS A 232 13.71 15.71 6.79
CA LYS A 232 13.80 15.39 8.22
C LYS A 232 12.58 15.83 9.04
N PRO A 233 12.03 17.07 8.90
CA PRO A 233 10.86 17.48 9.68
C PRO A 233 9.63 16.59 9.44
N SER A 234 9.34 16.24 8.17
CA SER A 234 8.20 15.37 7.83
C SER A 234 8.38 13.96 8.36
N VAL A 235 9.58 13.40 8.24
CA VAL A 235 9.92 12.08 8.77
C VAL A 235 9.78 12.08 10.29
N ASN A 236 10.38 13.06 10.99
CA ASN A 236 10.32 13.13 12.46
C ASN A 236 8.89 13.28 12.98
N LYS A 237 8.06 14.11 12.33
CA LYS A 237 6.63 14.22 12.68
C LYS A 237 5.91 12.88 12.55
N THR A 238 6.20 12.14 11.49
CA THR A 238 5.58 10.83 11.26
C THR A 238 6.04 9.79 12.28
N ILE A 239 7.33 9.76 12.58
CA ILE A 239 7.89 8.85 13.60
C ILE A 239 7.31 9.16 14.97
N LYS A 240 7.22 10.45 15.35
CA LYS A 240 6.59 10.85 16.62
C LYS A 240 5.16 10.29 16.71
N ALA A 241 4.32 10.54 15.70
CA ALA A 241 2.94 10.07 15.71
C ALA A 241 2.84 8.51 15.73
N PHE A 242 3.74 7.82 15.02
CA PHE A 242 3.79 6.36 15.03
C PHE A 242 4.27 5.80 16.38
N THR A 243 5.20 6.48 17.04
CA THR A 243 5.66 6.14 18.39
C THR A 243 4.54 6.34 19.41
N GLU A 244 3.85 7.48 19.36
CA GLU A 244 2.67 7.76 20.21
C GLU A 244 1.58 6.67 20.02
N PHE A 245 1.31 6.25 18.79
CA PHE A 245 0.41 5.13 18.51
C PHE A 245 0.89 3.84 19.19
N ARG A 246 2.15 3.44 19.00
CA ARG A 246 2.71 2.24 19.60
C ARG A 246 2.61 2.28 21.14
N GLU A 247 3.00 3.40 21.75
CA GLU A 247 2.94 3.61 23.20
C GLU A 247 1.51 3.65 23.73
N ALA A 248 0.56 4.06 22.91
CA ALA A 248 -0.85 4.03 23.26
C ALA A 248 -1.42 2.61 23.36
N ILE A 249 -0.88 1.65 22.60
CA ILE A 249 -1.43 0.29 22.50
C ILE A 249 -0.60 -0.78 23.23
N TYR A 250 0.68 -0.52 23.51
CA TYR A 250 1.58 -1.45 24.21
C TYR A 250 2.16 -0.84 25.48
N ASP A 251 2.32 -1.68 26.51
CA ASP A 251 3.10 -1.38 27.70
C ASP A 251 4.61 -1.56 27.44
N GLU A 252 5.44 -1.34 28.47
CA GLU A 252 6.91 -1.47 28.38
C GLU A 252 7.35 -2.91 28.06
N ASP A 253 6.58 -3.89 28.48
CA ASP A 253 6.85 -5.31 28.22
C ASP A 253 6.35 -5.79 26.85
N GLY A 254 5.63 -4.94 26.11
CA GLY A 254 5.09 -5.25 24.80
C GLY A 254 3.77 -6.01 24.82
N ASN A 255 3.04 -5.97 25.96
CA ASN A 255 1.68 -6.46 26.03
C ASN A 255 0.69 -5.38 25.63
N HIS A 256 -0.46 -5.77 25.09
CA HIS A 256 -1.52 -4.81 24.80
C HIS A 256 -2.06 -4.17 26.08
N LYS A 257 -2.22 -2.86 26.08
CA LYS A 257 -2.84 -2.10 27.18
C LYS A 257 -4.35 -2.35 27.19
N LEU A 258 -4.81 -3.37 27.89
CA LEU A 258 -6.22 -3.75 27.97
C LEU A 258 -7.03 -2.85 28.91
N ASN A 259 -6.39 -2.22 29.89
CA ASN A 259 -7.02 -1.39 30.93
C ASN A 259 -7.27 0.06 30.48
N ARG A 260 -7.36 0.30 29.19
CA ARG A 260 -7.70 1.62 28.64
C ARG A 260 -9.01 1.55 27.85
N GLU A 261 -9.67 2.68 27.74
CA GLU A 261 -10.84 2.81 26.89
C GLU A 261 -10.42 2.94 25.42
N TYR A 262 -11.09 2.15 24.58
CA TYR A 262 -10.99 2.23 23.12
C TYR A 262 -12.33 2.75 22.56
N ASN A 263 -12.39 4.05 22.35
CA ASN A 263 -13.62 4.71 21.99
C ASN A 263 -13.88 4.66 20.48
N ALA A 264 -15.17 4.56 20.11
CA ALA A 264 -15.58 4.74 18.73
C ALA A 264 -15.36 6.19 18.28
N SER A 265 -14.97 6.36 17.03
CA SER A 265 -14.83 7.67 16.37
C SER A 265 -15.80 7.72 15.18
N PRO A 266 -17.09 8.06 15.39
CA PRO A 266 -18.07 8.09 14.31
C PRO A 266 -17.66 9.06 13.19
N GLY A 267 -17.81 8.63 11.94
CA GLY A 267 -17.44 9.45 10.81
C GLY A 267 -17.65 8.74 9.46
N LYS A 268 -17.19 9.37 8.38
CA LYS A 268 -17.35 8.84 7.01
C LYS A 268 -16.74 7.44 6.82
N ALA A 269 -15.73 7.08 7.61
CA ALA A 269 -15.11 5.77 7.56
C ALA A 269 -16.04 4.63 8.04
N CYS A 270 -17.07 4.95 8.82
CA CYS A 270 -18.04 3.97 9.31
C CYS A 270 -18.78 3.23 8.18
N LYS A 271 -19.03 3.89 7.05
CA LYS A 271 -19.65 3.27 5.86
C LYS A 271 -18.87 2.04 5.32
N PHE A 272 -17.59 1.94 5.65
CA PHE A 272 -16.70 0.87 5.20
C PHE A 272 -16.17 0.05 6.38
N CYS A 273 -16.80 0.19 7.56
CA CYS A 273 -16.38 -0.50 8.76
C CYS A 273 -17.17 -1.80 8.89
N GLU A 274 -16.47 -2.92 9.02
CA GLU A 274 -17.07 -4.24 9.22
C GLU A 274 -17.89 -4.37 10.50
N PHE A 275 -17.64 -3.49 11.48
CA PHE A 275 -18.37 -3.47 12.75
C PHE A 275 -19.51 -2.46 12.77
N TYR A 276 -19.79 -1.77 11.65
CA TYR A 276 -20.86 -0.80 11.53
C TYR A 276 -22.21 -1.50 11.70
N GLU A 277 -23.07 -0.95 12.58
CA GLU A 277 -24.40 -1.51 12.90
C GLU A 277 -24.39 -2.95 13.47
N THR A 278 -23.27 -3.38 14.03
CA THR A 278 -23.19 -4.66 14.73
C THR A 278 -23.32 -4.49 16.25
N GLU A 279 -23.44 -5.59 16.98
CA GLU A 279 -23.45 -5.61 18.46
C GLU A 279 -22.17 -5.01 19.06
N HIS A 280 -21.06 -4.98 18.30
CA HIS A 280 -19.77 -4.46 18.73
C HIS A 280 -19.64 -2.95 18.59
N CYS A 281 -20.50 -2.29 17.80
CA CYS A 281 -20.45 -0.84 17.57
C CYS A 281 -21.85 -0.21 17.51
N LYS A 282 -22.32 0.28 18.65
CA LYS A 282 -23.65 0.89 18.79
C LYS A 282 -23.76 2.29 18.13
N TRP A 283 -22.65 2.92 17.78
CA TRP A 283 -22.60 4.29 17.23
C TRP A 283 -22.97 4.38 15.76
N GLY A 284 -23.08 3.27 15.06
CA GLY A 284 -23.44 3.23 13.63
C GLY A 284 -24.85 3.76 13.30
N LYS A 285 -25.73 3.85 14.29
CA LYS A 285 -27.12 4.30 14.09
C LYS A 285 -27.32 5.83 14.10
N ILE A 286 -26.25 6.63 14.24
CA ILE A 286 -26.33 8.09 14.47
C ILE A 286 -25.85 8.88 13.22
N LEU A 287 -25.48 8.23 12.16
CA LEU A 287 -25.12 8.84 10.87
C LEU A 287 -26.20 8.53 9.84
#